data_44405146cc36d33c23e972ad0e6f1249
#
_entry.id   44405146cc36d33c23e972ad0e6f1249
#
_cell.length_a   1.000
_cell.length_b   1.000
_cell.length_c   1.000
_cell.angle_alpha   90.00
_cell.angle_beta   90.00
_cell.angle_gamma   90.00
#
_symmetry.space_group_name_H-M   'P 1'
#
loop_
_entity.id
_entity.type
_entity.pdbx_description
1 polymer ?
#
loop_
_entity_poly.entity_id
_entity_poly.type
_entity_poly.pdbx_seq_one_letter_code
_entity_poly.pdbx_strand_id
1 'polypeptide(L)'
;SAGNTGALLVMSRLLLNTINGISKPALAALWPNQKNMNVVLDLGANIECDEKNLSDFASMGSALFRALFSNQKPKIALLNVGLEEIKGNDILKKTYSILKNNKIKNFDFSGYIEGNHIMDGNIDVIITDGFTGNIALKTAEGTSNFITRNLKDSLNKFSMLLSYYSLKKLKDKLDPRKYNGAILLGLESPVVKSHGSTDAIGFAHSIDVCSKIVRANLIEKIKSNLITVD
;
A
#
# COMPACT_ATOMS: atom_id res chain seq x y z
N SER A 1 5.82 -15.36 -3.57
CA SER A 1 6.37 -15.40 -4.92
C SER A 1 7.30 -14.22 -5.18
N ALA A 2 8.42 -14.42 -5.87
CA ALA A 2 9.29 -13.38 -6.39
C ALA A 2 9.28 -13.45 -7.90
N GLY A 3 8.80 -12.41 -8.60
CA GLY A 3 8.74 -12.46 -10.05
C GLY A 3 7.88 -11.36 -10.66
N ASN A 4 7.42 -11.61 -11.90
CA ASN A 4 6.60 -10.66 -12.63
C ASN A 4 5.22 -10.49 -11.97
N THR A 5 4.85 -9.24 -11.66
CA THR A 5 3.60 -8.91 -10.97
C THR A 5 2.37 -9.28 -11.79
N GLY A 6 2.39 -9.01 -13.10
CA GLY A 6 1.26 -9.32 -13.98
C GLY A 6 1.01 -10.81 -14.08
N ALA A 7 2.06 -11.62 -14.25
CA ALA A 7 1.93 -13.07 -14.29
C ALA A 7 1.37 -13.63 -12.97
N LEU A 8 1.89 -13.15 -11.81
CA LEU A 8 1.38 -13.55 -10.50
C LEU A 8 -0.09 -13.18 -10.33
N LEU A 9 -0.48 -11.97 -10.72
CA LEU A 9 -1.88 -11.52 -10.63
C LEU A 9 -2.82 -12.41 -11.46
N VAL A 10 -2.47 -12.65 -12.73
CA VAL A 10 -3.28 -13.49 -13.62
C VAL A 10 -3.41 -14.91 -13.07
N MET A 11 -2.30 -15.54 -12.69
CA MET A 11 -2.30 -16.88 -12.12
C MET A 11 -3.09 -16.95 -10.82
N SER A 12 -2.92 -15.96 -9.94
CA SER A 12 -3.66 -15.93 -8.67
C SER A 12 -5.17 -15.79 -8.88
N ARG A 13 -5.62 -14.96 -9.83
CA ARG A 13 -7.04 -14.82 -10.14
C ARG A 13 -7.66 -16.09 -10.74
N LEU A 14 -6.88 -16.80 -11.56
CA LEU A 14 -7.36 -18.05 -12.20
C LEU A 14 -7.46 -19.21 -11.20
N LEU A 15 -6.52 -19.28 -10.24
CA LEU A 15 -6.38 -20.46 -9.38
C LEU A 15 -6.98 -20.29 -7.98
N LEU A 16 -7.09 -19.07 -7.46
CA LEU A 16 -7.40 -18.82 -6.05
C LEU A 16 -8.75 -18.13 -5.81
N ASN A 17 -9.56 -17.94 -6.81
CA ASN A 17 -10.82 -17.21 -6.74
C ASN A 17 -10.75 -15.85 -6.00
N THR A 18 -11.64 -14.96 -6.31
CA THR A 18 -11.83 -13.71 -5.57
C THR A 18 -12.84 -13.92 -4.43
N ILE A 19 -12.66 -13.16 -3.36
CA ILE A 19 -13.64 -13.09 -2.26
C ILE A 19 -14.99 -12.63 -2.85
N ASN A 20 -16.07 -13.29 -2.45
CA ASN A 20 -17.40 -12.92 -2.91
C ASN A 20 -17.70 -11.44 -2.63
N GLY A 21 -18.21 -10.75 -3.63
CA GLY A 21 -18.44 -9.28 -3.58
C GLY A 21 -17.25 -8.43 -4.01
N ILE A 22 -16.04 -8.98 -4.17
CA ILE A 22 -14.87 -8.28 -4.69
C ILE A 22 -14.66 -8.65 -6.17
N SER A 23 -14.73 -7.65 -7.03
CA SER A 23 -14.53 -7.83 -8.47
C SER A 23 -13.06 -7.80 -8.90
N LYS A 24 -12.23 -7.00 -8.21
CA LYS A 24 -10.82 -6.80 -8.54
C LYS A 24 -9.93 -6.93 -7.30
N PRO A 25 -8.98 -7.89 -7.30
CA PRO A 25 -7.91 -7.91 -6.29
C PRO A 25 -7.02 -6.68 -6.43
N ALA A 26 -6.49 -6.16 -5.31
CA ALA A 26 -5.60 -5.01 -5.29
C ALA A 26 -4.21 -5.37 -4.77
N LEU A 27 -3.17 -4.75 -5.32
CA LEU A 27 -1.80 -4.89 -4.83
C LEU A 27 -1.53 -3.83 -3.76
N ALA A 28 -1.41 -4.24 -2.51
CA ALA A 28 -1.10 -3.39 -1.37
C ALA A 28 0.35 -3.51 -0.95
N ALA A 29 0.99 -2.42 -0.56
CA ALA A 29 2.29 -2.43 0.07
C ALA A 29 2.34 -1.51 1.29
N LEU A 30 3.30 -1.81 2.17
CA LEU A 30 3.64 -0.97 3.32
C LEU A 30 4.67 0.07 2.87
N TRP A 31 4.35 1.35 3.09
CA TRP A 31 5.25 2.46 2.80
C TRP A 31 5.74 3.09 4.10
N PRO A 32 7.07 3.29 4.24
CA PRO A 32 7.61 4.00 5.38
C PRO A 32 7.19 5.48 5.32
N ASN A 33 6.81 6.02 6.45
CA ASN A 33 6.48 7.42 6.61
C ASN A 33 7.26 8.04 7.79
N GLN A 34 7.02 9.32 8.08
CA GLN A 34 7.74 10.01 9.15
C GLN A 34 7.46 9.42 10.53
N LYS A 35 6.25 8.91 10.76
CA LYS A 35 5.83 8.39 12.08
C LYS A 35 6.00 6.88 12.18
N ASN A 36 5.62 6.12 11.15
CA ASN A 36 5.64 4.64 11.15
C ASN A 36 5.55 4.10 9.72
N MET A 37 4.43 3.50 9.36
CA MET A 37 4.09 2.99 8.03
C MET A 37 2.64 3.26 7.72
N ASN A 38 2.34 3.40 6.43
CA ASN A 38 0.98 3.34 5.91
C ASN A 38 0.82 2.19 4.92
N VAL A 39 -0.41 1.82 4.66
CA VAL A 39 -0.79 0.90 3.59
C VAL A 39 -1.17 1.72 2.38
N VAL A 40 -0.57 1.46 1.23
CA VAL A 40 -0.96 2.09 -0.05
C VAL A 40 -1.45 1.01 -0.99
N LEU A 41 -2.62 1.20 -1.60
CA LEU A 41 -3.21 0.31 -2.59
C LEU A 41 -4.14 1.09 -3.54
N ASP A 42 -4.24 0.79 -4.82
CA ASP A 42 -3.61 -0.27 -5.59
C ASP A 42 -2.27 0.20 -6.19
N LEU A 43 -1.28 -0.66 -6.21
CA LEU A 43 0.07 -0.35 -6.72
C LEU A 43 0.39 -1.01 -8.07
N GLY A 44 -0.64 -1.22 -8.89
CA GLY A 44 -0.46 -1.68 -10.27
C GLY A 44 -1.09 -3.02 -10.61
N ALA A 45 -2.07 -3.50 -9.84
CA ALA A 45 -2.88 -4.66 -10.23
C ALA A 45 -3.98 -4.28 -11.23
N ASN A 46 -4.57 -3.07 -11.10
CA ASN A 46 -5.69 -2.63 -11.93
C ASN A 46 -5.44 -1.22 -12.46
N ILE A 47 -5.22 -1.08 -13.75
CA ILE A 47 -4.98 0.23 -14.39
C ILE A 47 -6.23 1.11 -14.29
N GLU A 48 -7.40 0.55 -14.55
CA GLU A 48 -8.68 1.24 -14.47
C GLU A 48 -9.50 0.68 -13.30
N CYS A 49 -10.07 1.57 -12.51
CA CYS A 49 -10.94 1.24 -11.37
C CYS A 49 -12.21 2.09 -11.45
N ASP A 50 -13.32 1.53 -11.04
CA ASP A 50 -14.57 2.23 -10.77
C ASP A 50 -14.71 2.59 -9.28
N GLU A 51 -15.79 3.28 -8.93
CA GLU A 51 -16.09 3.70 -7.55
C GLU A 51 -16.28 2.51 -6.60
N LYS A 52 -16.80 1.38 -7.11
CA LYS A 52 -16.94 0.16 -6.33
C LYS A 52 -15.57 -0.43 -6.01
N ASN A 53 -14.67 -0.51 -7.01
CA ASN A 53 -13.32 -1.04 -6.79
C ASN A 53 -12.58 -0.23 -5.72
N LEU A 54 -12.61 1.12 -5.80
CA LEU A 54 -11.94 1.96 -4.81
C LEU A 54 -12.57 1.84 -3.42
N SER A 55 -13.89 1.63 -3.33
CA SER A 55 -14.59 1.36 -2.06
C SER A 55 -14.22 0.00 -1.47
N ASP A 56 -14.10 -1.03 -2.31
CA ASP A 56 -13.61 -2.35 -1.91
C ASP A 56 -12.15 -2.24 -1.41
N PHE A 57 -11.31 -1.44 -2.07
CA PHE A 57 -9.93 -1.21 -1.66
C PHE A 57 -9.86 -0.53 -0.28
N ALA A 58 -10.76 0.40 0.02
CA ALA A 58 -10.85 1.01 1.35
C ALA A 58 -11.15 -0.04 2.44
N SER A 59 -12.10 -0.94 2.17
CA SER A 59 -12.45 -2.05 3.07
C SER A 59 -11.26 -3.00 3.27
N MET A 60 -10.62 -3.42 2.17
CA MET A 60 -9.47 -4.33 2.19
C MET A 60 -8.24 -3.71 2.87
N GLY A 61 -7.94 -2.44 2.56
CA GLY A 61 -6.83 -1.71 3.17
C GLY A 61 -7.02 -1.51 4.67
N SER A 62 -8.24 -1.19 5.11
CA SER A 62 -8.59 -1.11 6.53
C SER A 62 -8.38 -2.44 7.25
N ALA A 63 -8.85 -3.55 6.67
CA ALA A 63 -8.67 -4.88 7.24
C ALA A 63 -7.19 -5.26 7.35
N LEU A 64 -6.39 -4.96 6.32
CA LEU A 64 -4.95 -5.19 6.31
C LEU A 64 -4.23 -4.37 7.39
N PHE A 65 -4.51 -3.07 7.50
CA PHE A 65 -3.90 -2.21 8.52
C PHE A 65 -4.18 -2.75 9.92
N ARG A 66 -5.44 -3.09 10.21
CA ARG A 66 -5.85 -3.66 11.49
C ARG A 66 -5.26 -5.04 11.77
N ALA A 67 -4.94 -5.80 10.74
CA ALA A 67 -4.28 -7.10 10.87
C ALA A 67 -2.80 -6.97 11.24
N LEU A 68 -2.12 -5.92 10.77
CA LEU A 68 -0.68 -5.74 10.92
C LEU A 68 -0.28 -4.83 12.09
N PHE A 69 -1.10 -3.79 12.40
CA PHE A 69 -0.71 -2.70 13.31
C PHE A 69 -1.60 -2.55 14.56
N SER A 70 -2.37 -3.55 14.92
CA SER A 70 -3.36 -3.53 15.99
C SER A 70 -4.78 -3.18 15.52
N ASN A 71 -5.76 -3.53 16.36
CA ASN A 71 -7.18 -3.33 16.03
C ASN A 71 -7.66 -1.85 16.10
N GLN A 72 -6.76 -0.89 15.96
CA GLN A 72 -7.13 0.52 15.89
C GLN A 72 -7.84 0.82 14.57
N LYS A 73 -8.75 1.77 14.65
CA LYS A 73 -9.51 2.26 13.51
C LYS A 73 -8.61 3.12 12.62
N PRO A 74 -8.27 2.68 11.39
CA PRO A 74 -7.34 3.45 10.55
C PRO A 74 -8.01 4.68 9.96
N LYS A 75 -7.23 5.73 9.75
CA LYS A 75 -7.57 6.87 8.91
C LYS A 75 -7.31 6.54 7.45
N ILE A 76 -8.33 6.68 6.62
CA ILE A 76 -8.27 6.37 5.18
C ILE A 76 -8.44 7.63 4.35
N ALA A 77 -7.66 7.79 3.28
CA ALA A 77 -7.84 8.86 2.31
C ALA A 77 -7.71 8.32 0.87
N LEU A 78 -8.35 9.02 -0.07
CA LEU A 78 -8.19 8.81 -1.50
C LEU A 78 -7.04 9.69 -2.02
N LEU A 79 -6.12 9.11 -2.76
CA LEU A 79 -5.06 9.86 -3.43
C LEU A 79 -5.66 10.72 -4.55
N ASN A 80 -5.40 12.02 -4.53
CA ASN A 80 -5.98 12.97 -5.46
C ASN A 80 -4.99 14.10 -5.80
N VAL A 81 -5.34 14.92 -6.75
CA VAL A 81 -4.58 16.10 -7.22
C VAL A 81 -4.83 17.36 -6.39
N GLY A 82 -5.65 17.31 -5.37
CA GLY A 82 -5.99 18.40 -4.45
C GLY A 82 -6.93 17.90 -3.35
N LEU A 83 -7.04 18.67 -2.27
CA LEU A 83 -7.81 18.31 -1.08
C LEU A 83 -9.30 18.68 -1.17
N GLU A 84 -9.67 19.56 -2.10
CA GLU A 84 -11.04 20.06 -2.23
C GLU A 84 -11.96 19.00 -2.83
N GLU A 85 -13.18 18.89 -2.35
CA GLU A 85 -14.17 17.88 -2.79
C GLU A 85 -14.49 17.95 -4.30
N ILE A 86 -14.30 19.11 -4.93
CA ILE A 86 -14.52 19.31 -6.36
C ILE A 86 -13.37 18.81 -7.26
N LYS A 87 -12.19 18.53 -6.68
CA LYS A 87 -11.01 18.08 -7.42
C LYS A 87 -11.08 16.58 -7.74
N GLY A 88 -10.31 16.22 -8.74
CA GLY A 88 -10.24 14.84 -9.23
C GLY A 88 -11.30 14.52 -10.29
N ASN A 89 -11.25 13.29 -10.77
CA ASN A 89 -12.19 12.76 -11.75
C ASN A 89 -13.52 12.33 -11.10
N ASP A 90 -14.50 12.00 -11.92
CA ASP A 90 -15.85 11.66 -11.45
C ASP A 90 -15.87 10.38 -10.60
N ILE A 91 -14.98 9.42 -10.87
CA ILE A 91 -14.85 8.19 -10.09
C ILE A 91 -14.41 8.52 -8.67
N LEU A 92 -13.39 9.37 -8.50
CA LEU A 92 -12.92 9.81 -7.17
C LEU A 92 -14.00 10.55 -6.39
N LYS A 93 -14.78 11.45 -7.07
CA LYS A 93 -15.88 12.20 -6.43
C LYS A 93 -17.02 11.28 -5.97
N LYS A 94 -17.39 10.30 -6.79
CA LYS A 94 -18.37 9.27 -6.42
C LYS A 94 -17.88 8.43 -5.26
N THR A 95 -16.62 7.94 -5.32
CA THR A 95 -16.01 7.17 -4.24
C THR A 95 -15.96 7.99 -2.95
N TYR A 96 -15.60 9.26 -3.02
CA TYR A 96 -15.62 10.17 -1.86
C TYR A 96 -17.01 10.19 -1.21
N SER A 97 -18.06 10.37 -1.99
CA SER A 97 -19.44 10.40 -1.50
C SER A 97 -19.83 9.07 -0.84
N ILE A 98 -19.47 7.94 -1.43
CA ILE A 98 -19.73 6.61 -0.88
C ILE A 98 -19.01 6.44 0.47
N LEU A 99 -17.72 6.75 0.54
CA LEU A 99 -16.92 6.57 1.76
C LEU A 99 -17.34 7.54 2.88
N LYS A 100 -17.70 8.77 2.54
CA LYS A 100 -18.19 9.79 3.50
C LYS A 100 -19.52 9.38 4.14
N ASN A 101 -20.42 8.77 3.37
CA ASN A 101 -21.74 8.34 3.81
C ASN A 101 -21.76 6.90 4.37
N ASN A 102 -20.61 6.22 4.39
CA ASN A 102 -20.50 4.83 4.82
C ASN A 102 -20.90 4.67 6.28
N LYS A 103 -21.84 3.74 6.55
CA LYS A 103 -22.30 3.39 7.90
C LYS A 103 -21.39 2.41 8.62
N ILE A 104 -20.47 1.76 7.90
CA ILE A 104 -19.52 0.79 8.46
C ILE A 104 -18.39 1.56 9.16
N LYS A 105 -18.34 1.48 10.48
CA LYS A 105 -17.42 2.27 11.32
C LYS A 105 -16.04 1.61 11.52
N ASN A 106 -15.54 0.88 10.53
CA ASN A 106 -14.26 0.15 10.66
C ASN A 106 -13.04 1.01 10.36
N PHE A 107 -13.23 2.21 9.83
CA PHE A 107 -12.20 3.20 9.52
C PHE A 107 -12.76 4.62 9.64
N ASP A 108 -11.89 5.60 9.74
CA ASP A 108 -12.22 7.02 9.66
C ASP A 108 -11.82 7.56 8.29
N PHE A 109 -12.81 7.94 7.48
CA PHE A 109 -12.55 8.53 6.18
C PHE A 109 -12.14 9.99 6.33
N SER A 110 -10.93 10.33 5.88
CA SER A 110 -10.30 11.65 6.01
C SER A 110 -10.35 12.49 4.73
N GLY A 111 -11.10 12.04 3.71
CA GLY A 111 -11.21 12.75 2.44
C GLY A 111 -10.06 12.44 1.48
N TYR A 112 -9.48 13.48 0.89
CA TYR A 112 -8.38 13.37 -0.06
C TYR A 112 -7.01 13.58 0.58
N ILE A 113 -5.98 13.02 -0.07
CA ILE A 113 -4.57 13.26 0.22
C ILE A 113 -3.83 13.52 -1.09
N GLU A 114 -2.90 14.48 -1.09
CA GLU A 114 -2.02 14.74 -2.23
C GLU A 114 -0.73 13.92 -2.16
N GLY A 115 -0.10 13.70 -3.32
CA GLY A 115 1.09 12.85 -3.43
C GLY A 115 2.28 13.26 -2.57
N ASN A 116 2.47 14.56 -2.32
CA ASN A 116 3.53 15.10 -1.45
C ASN A 116 3.32 14.78 0.04
N HIS A 117 2.11 14.42 0.45
CA HIS A 117 1.76 14.09 1.84
C HIS A 117 1.70 12.59 2.15
N ILE A 118 1.93 11.71 1.17
CA ILE A 118 1.88 10.25 1.36
C ILE A 118 2.79 9.80 2.52
N MET A 119 3.97 10.42 2.65
CA MET A 119 4.98 10.00 3.63
C MET A 119 4.93 10.78 4.96
N ASP A 120 3.94 11.65 5.20
CA ASP A 120 3.82 12.43 6.45
C ASP A 120 3.37 11.59 7.65
N GLY A 121 2.70 10.46 7.39
CA GLY A 121 2.18 9.57 8.44
C GLY A 121 0.93 10.11 9.14
N ASN A 122 0.15 10.95 8.48
CA ASN A 122 -1.14 11.45 8.98
C ASN A 122 -2.32 10.56 8.54
N ILE A 123 -2.12 9.74 7.52
CA ILE A 123 -3.08 8.78 6.95
C ILE A 123 -2.48 7.38 7.06
N ASP A 124 -3.29 6.44 7.52
CA ASP A 124 -2.89 5.05 7.74
C ASP A 124 -3.06 4.19 6.48
N VAL A 125 -4.09 4.48 5.68
CA VAL A 125 -4.40 3.75 4.45
C VAL A 125 -4.70 4.73 3.32
N ILE A 126 -3.98 4.61 2.22
CA ILE A 126 -4.11 5.48 1.05
C ILE A 126 -4.61 4.64 -0.12
N ILE A 127 -5.74 5.06 -0.70
CA ILE A 127 -6.44 4.37 -1.77
C ILE A 127 -6.20 5.09 -3.09
N THR A 128 -5.87 4.33 -4.12
CA THR A 128 -5.69 4.84 -5.50
C THR A 128 -6.01 3.74 -6.52
N ASP A 129 -6.17 4.10 -7.78
CA ASP A 129 -6.12 3.13 -8.88
C ASP A 129 -4.68 2.65 -9.12
N GLY A 130 -4.54 1.52 -9.81
CA GLY A 130 -3.22 0.91 -10.00
C GLY A 130 -2.32 1.68 -10.97
N PHE A 131 -2.86 2.50 -11.87
CA PHE A 131 -2.05 3.35 -12.74
C PHE A 131 -1.37 4.45 -11.92
N THR A 132 -2.15 5.22 -11.19
CA THR A 132 -1.66 6.30 -10.31
C THR A 132 -0.74 5.77 -9.23
N GLY A 133 -1.13 4.67 -8.57
CA GLY A 133 -0.34 4.05 -7.50
C GLY A 133 0.99 3.49 -7.98
N ASN A 134 1.05 2.87 -9.15
CA ASN A 134 2.31 2.38 -9.71
C ASN A 134 3.24 3.53 -10.12
N ILE A 135 2.71 4.62 -10.70
CA ILE A 135 3.50 5.82 -11.00
C ILE A 135 4.07 6.40 -9.70
N ALA A 136 3.24 6.59 -8.68
CA ALA A 136 3.69 7.10 -7.38
C ALA A 136 4.79 6.23 -6.78
N LEU A 137 4.62 4.89 -6.79
CA LEU A 137 5.63 3.93 -6.32
C LEU A 137 6.95 4.07 -7.08
N LYS A 138 6.90 4.04 -8.42
CA LYS A 138 8.11 4.12 -9.25
C LYS A 138 8.82 5.46 -9.14
N THR A 139 8.07 6.54 -8.98
CA THR A 139 8.62 7.88 -8.73
C THR A 139 9.33 7.92 -7.37
N ALA A 140 8.71 7.38 -6.31
CA ALA A 140 9.32 7.32 -4.98
C ALA A 140 10.60 6.47 -4.98
N GLU A 141 10.58 5.28 -5.63
CA GLU A 141 11.77 4.43 -5.81
C GLU A 141 12.89 5.18 -6.56
N GLY A 142 12.55 5.83 -7.68
CA GLY A 142 13.51 6.59 -8.49
C GLY A 142 14.10 7.77 -7.73
N THR A 143 13.28 8.54 -7.03
CA THR A 143 13.71 9.68 -6.21
C THR A 143 14.62 9.23 -5.08
N SER A 144 14.28 8.15 -4.37
CA SER A 144 15.12 7.59 -3.30
C SER A 144 16.49 7.17 -3.83
N ASN A 145 16.54 6.50 -4.98
CA ASN A 145 17.78 6.11 -5.64
C ASN A 145 18.62 7.33 -6.07
N PHE A 146 17.97 8.35 -6.64
CA PHE A 146 18.62 9.60 -7.05
C PHE A 146 19.25 10.31 -5.84
N ILE A 147 18.51 10.51 -4.76
CA ILE A 147 19.01 11.14 -3.53
C ILE A 147 20.17 10.33 -2.94
N THR A 148 20.03 9.00 -2.88
CA THR A 148 21.06 8.12 -2.31
C THR A 148 22.37 8.18 -3.09
N ARG A 149 22.31 8.22 -4.44
CA ARG A 149 23.51 8.36 -5.29
C ARG A 149 24.16 9.72 -5.08
N ASN A 150 23.41 10.81 -5.19
CA ASN A 150 23.96 12.15 -5.00
C ASN A 150 24.56 12.34 -3.61
N LEU A 151 23.96 11.78 -2.57
CA LEU A 151 24.51 11.82 -1.21
C LEU A 151 25.86 11.10 -1.12
N LYS A 152 25.99 9.93 -1.74
CA LYS A 152 27.27 9.19 -1.79
C LYS A 152 28.35 9.95 -2.56
N ASP A 153 27.99 10.56 -3.70
CA ASP A 153 28.91 11.29 -4.55
C ASP A 153 29.39 12.61 -3.89
N SER A 154 28.54 13.22 -3.06
CA SER A 154 28.85 14.47 -2.34
C SER A 154 29.70 14.27 -1.09
N LEU A 155 29.81 13.06 -0.55
CA LEU A 155 30.53 12.76 0.68
C LEU A 155 31.97 12.30 0.37
N ASN A 156 32.97 13.07 0.87
CA ASN A 156 34.35 12.60 0.90
C ASN A 156 34.56 11.58 2.05
N LYS A 157 35.71 10.89 2.05
CA LYS A 157 36.03 9.85 3.06
C LYS A 157 35.94 10.34 4.50
N PHE A 158 36.35 11.56 4.76
CA PHE A 158 36.35 12.15 6.10
C PHE A 158 34.92 12.47 6.55
N SER A 159 34.11 13.11 5.71
CA SER A 159 32.69 13.37 5.99
C SER A 159 31.90 12.08 6.16
N MET A 160 32.20 11.04 5.38
CA MET A 160 31.57 9.73 5.51
C MET A 160 31.88 9.06 6.85
N LEU A 161 33.11 9.20 7.35
CA LEU A 161 33.51 8.69 8.67
C LEU A 161 32.78 9.40 9.79
N LEU A 162 32.73 10.75 9.77
CA LEU A 162 32.04 11.56 10.77
C LEU A 162 30.53 11.30 10.78
N SER A 163 29.93 11.10 9.60
CA SER A 163 28.49 10.89 9.44
C SER A 163 28.08 9.41 9.49
N TYR A 164 29.01 8.49 9.70
CA TYR A 164 28.77 7.04 9.58
C TYR A 164 27.53 6.57 10.37
N TYR A 165 27.42 6.98 11.64
CA TYR A 165 26.29 6.56 12.48
C TYR A 165 24.95 7.08 11.96
N SER A 166 24.88 8.35 11.56
CA SER A 166 23.67 8.97 11.01
C SER A 166 23.27 8.36 9.68
N LEU A 167 24.25 8.13 8.80
CA LEU A 167 24.04 7.48 7.50
C LEU A 167 23.59 6.03 7.66
N LYS A 168 24.17 5.30 8.61
CA LYS A 168 23.74 3.93 8.93
C LYS A 168 22.30 3.92 9.41
N LYS A 169 21.93 4.79 10.36
CA LYS A 169 20.55 4.92 10.85
C LYS A 169 19.56 5.24 9.72
N LEU A 170 19.93 6.17 8.82
CA LEU A 170 19.11 6.50 7.65
C LEU A 170 18.97 5.32 6.71
N LYS A 171 20.08 4.63 6.38
CA LYS A 171 20.07 3.42 5.55
C LYS A 171 19.20 2.34 6.15
N ASP A 172 19.29 2.11 7.45
CA ASP A 172 18.49 1.10 8.15
C ASP A 172 16.98 1.47 8.16
N LYS A 173 16.65 2.76 8.24
CA LYS A 173 15.26 3.25 8.14
C LYS A 173 14.71 3.12 6.71
N LEU A 174 15.53 3.36 5.69
CA LEU A 174 15.15 3.31 4.28
C LEU A 174 15.42 1.96 3.61
N ASP A 175 15.81 0.94 4.35
CA ASP A 175 16.15 -0.38 3.80
C ASP A 175 14.90 -1.04 3.18
N PRO A 176 14.83 -1.16 1.84
CA PRO A 176 13.65 -1.68 1.16
C PRO A 176 13.35 -3.15 1.50
N ARG A 177 14.35 -3.89 2.03
CA ARG A 177 14.17 -5.28 2.44
C ARG A 177 13.20 -5.42 3.62
N LYS A 178 13.15 -4.41 4.50
CA LYS A 178 12.23 -4.36 5.65
C LYS A 178 10.76 -4.12 5.27
N TYR A 179 10.53 -3.64 4.06
CA TYR A 179 9.20 -3.32 3.54
C TYR A 179 8.82 -4.24 2.37
N ASN A 180 9.63 -5.26 2.13
CA ASN A 180 9.41 -6.22 1.05
C ASN A 180 8.22 -7.13 1.39
N GLY A 181 7.37 -7.37 0.40
CA GLY A 181 6.18 -8.20 0.55
C GLY A 181 4.90 -7.43 0.25
N ALA A 182 4.69 -7.07 -1.02
CA ALA A 182 3.41 -6.55 -1.46
C ALA A 182 2.35 -7.65 -1.40
N ILE A 183 1.17 -7.33 -0.88
CA ILE A 183 0.10 -8.26 -0.60
C ILE A 183 -0.98 -8.11 -1.66
N LEU A 184 -1.37 -9.20 -2.30
CA LEU A 184 -2.50 -9.22 -3.22
C LEU A 184 -3.77 -9.47 -2.42
N LEU A 185 -4.53 -8.40 -2.18
CA LEU A 185 -5.78 -8.43 -1.42
C LEU A 185 -6.97 -8.79 -2.29
N GLY A 186 -8.02 -9.36 -1.70
CA GLY A 186 -9.27 -9.67 -2.39
C GLY A 186 -9.35 -11.08 -2.96
N LEU A 187 -8.39 -11.95 -2.65
CA LEU A 187 -8.40 -13.38 -2.98
C LEU A 187 -8.81 -14.24 -1.78
N GLU A 188 -9.37 -15.39 -2.04
CA GLU A 188 -9.72 -16.41 -1.01
C GLU A 188 -8.50 -17.05 -0.36
N SER A 189 -7.30 -16.75 -0.84
CA SER A 189 -6.03 -17.26 -0.29
C SER A 189 -4.99 -16.15 -0.19
N PRO A 190 -4.10 -16.18 0.81
CA PRO A 190 -3.07 -15.17 0.99
C PRO A 190 -2.00 -15.27 -0.10
N VAL A 191 -1.76 -14.17 -0.80
CA VAL A 191 -0.71 -14.06 -1.80
C VAL A 191 0.16 -12.88 -1.46
N VAL A 192 1.47 -13.14 -1.27
CA VAL A 192 2.48 -12.11 -1.01
C VAL A 192 3.53 -12.13 -2.12
N LYS A 193 3.74 -10.99 -2.73
CA LYS A 193 4.74 -10.79 -3.78
C LYS A 193 6.01 -10.19 -3.18
N SER A 194 7.11 -10.89 -3.29
CA SER A 194 8.44 -10.33 -3.05
C SER A 194 8.95 -9.58 -4.27
N HIS A 195 9.84 -8.61 -4.07
CA HIS A 195 10.51 -7.93 -5.18
C HIS A 195 11.40 -8.90 -5.95
N GLY A 196 11.43 -8.79 -7.30
CA GLY A 196 12.16 -9.74 -8.15
C GLY A 196 13.69 -9.76 -7.91
N SER A 197 14.28 -8.66 -7.46
CA SER A 197 15.70 -8.52 -7.13
C SER A 197 16.01 -8.68 -5.64
N THR A 198 15.10 -9.26 -4.86
CA THR A 198 15.27 -9.39 -3.41
C THR A 198 16.34 -10.45 -3.06
N ASP A 199 17.06 -10.22 -1.96
CA ASP A 199 17.94 -11.21 -1.35
C ASP A 199 17.16 -12.13 -0.39
N ALA A 200 17.87 -13.08 0.24
CA ALA A 200 17.28 -14.02 1.19
C ALA A 200 16.62 -13.32 2.39
N ILE A 201 17.16 -12.20 2.85
CA ILE A 201 16.62 -11.43 3.99
C ILE A 201 15.27 -10.81 3.59
N GLY A 202 15.22 -10.13 2.46
CA GLY A 202 13.97 -9.53 1.98
C GLY A 202 12.92 -10.58 1.63
N PHE A 203 13.32 -11.76 1.12
CA PHE A 203 12.37 -12.85 0.88
C PHE A 203 11.82 -13.42 2.20
N ALA A 204 12.65 -13.57 3.24
CA ALA A 204 12.21 -13.97 4.57
C ALA A 204 11.20 -12.98 5.17
N HIS A 205 11.36 -11.65 4.95
CA HIS A 205 10.36 -10.65 5.33
C HIS A 205 9.02 -10.87 4.63
N SER A 206 9.03 -11.22 3.35
CA SER A 206 7.79 -11.53 2.62
C SER A 206 7.07 -12.75 3.19
N ILE A 207 7.80 -13.77 3.65
CA ILE A 207 7.23 -14.94 4.34
C ILE A 207 6.64 -14.53 5.70
N ASP A 208 7.35 -13.68 6.46
CA ASP A 208 6.86 -13.16 7.75
C ASP A 208 5.56 -12.37 7.59
N VAL A 209 5.49 -11.49 6.59
CA VAL A 209 4.25 -10.78 6.24
C VAL A 209 3.12 -11.77 5.92
N CYS A 210 3.38 -12.78 5.10
CA CYS A 210 2.39 -13.83 4.79
C CYS A 210 1.91 -14.54 6.06
N SER A 211 2.83 -14.93 6.93
CA SER A 211 2.49 -15.57 8.22
C SER A 211 1.63 -14.67 9.11
N LYS A 212 1.95 -13.37 9.19
CA LYS A 212 1.19 -12.39 9.98
C LYS A 212 -0.25 -12.24 9.49
N ILE A 213 -0.45 -12.10 8.18
CA ILE A 213 -1.81 -11.92 7.63
C ILE A 213 -2.66 -13.19 7.79
N VAL A 214 -2.05 -14.37 7.70
CA VAL A 214 -2.74 -15.66 7.95
C VAL A 214 -3.15 -15.75 9.42
N ARG A 215 -2.23 -15.53 10.36
CA ARG A 215 -2.52 -15.56 11.80
C ARG A 215 -3.55 -14.54 12.23
N ALA A 216 -3.60 -13.39 11.55
CA ALA A 216 -4.58 -12.34 11.80
C ALA A 216 -5.96 -12.62 11.18
N ASN A 217 -6.16 -13.74 10.49
CA ASN A 217 -7.40 -14.08 9.77
C ASN A 217 -7.84 -12.95 8.82
N LEU A 218 -6.90 -12.41 8.02
CA LEU A 218 -7.14 -11.24 7.18
C LEU A 218 -8.32 -11.44 6.22
N ILE A 219 -8.46 -12.61 5.60
CA ILE A 219 -9.51 -12.90 4.62
C ILE A 219 -10.89 -12.77 5.26
N GLU A 220 -11.11 -13.36 6.43
CA GLU A 220 -12.38 -13.26 7.15
C GLU A 220 -12.66 -11.82 7.63
N LYS A 221 -11.61 -11.08 8.02
CA LYS A 221 -11.74 -9.66 8.34
C LYS A 221 -12.13 -8.83 7.12
N ILE A 222 -11.68 -9.16 5.93
CA ILE A 222 -12.11 -8.50 4.69
C ILE A 222 -13.60 -8.83 4.43
N LYS A 223 -13.97 -10.11 4.43
CA LYS A 223 -15.35 -10.56 4.17
C LYS A 223 -16.38 -9.89 5.09
N SER A 224 -16.04 -9.74 6.38
CA SER A 224 -16.94 -9.13 7.37
C SER A 224 -17.05 -7.60 7.27
N ASN A 225 -16.25 -6.94 6.43
CA ASN A 225 -16.11 -5.48 6.42
C ASN A 225 -16.31 -4.86 5.02
N LEU A 226 -16.83 -5.62 4.05
CA LEU A 226 -17.10 -5.08 2.72
C LEU A 226 -18.18 -4.01 2.75
N ILE A 227 -17.95 -2.91 2.02
CA ILE A 227 -18.93 -1.85 1.82
C ILE A 227 -19.90 -2.31 0.73
N THR A 228 -21.20 -2.30 1.05
CA THR A 228 -22.23 -2.50 0.03
C THR A 228 -22.38 -1.19 -0.73
N VAL A 229 -22.15 -1.22 -2.03
CA VAL A 229 -22.42 -0.11 -2.95
C VAL A 229 -23.73 -0.47 -3.64
N ASP A 230 -24.81 0.21 -3.25
CA ASP A 230 -26.15 0.09 -3.88
C ASP A 230 -26.19 0.80 -5.23
#